data_6b5faac36ea47935b5eba4aa23b3d9bf
#
_entry.id   6b5faac36ea47935b5eba4aa23b3d9bf
#
_cell.length_a   1.000
_cell.length_b   1.000
_cell.length_c   1.000
_cell.angle_alpha   90.00
_cell.angle_beta   90.00
_cell.angle_gamma   90.00
#
_symmetry.space_group_name_H-M   'P 1'
#
loop_
_entity.id
_entity.type
_entity.pdbx_description
1 polymer ?
#
loop_
_entity_poly.entity_id
_entity_poly.type
_entity_poly.pdbx_seq_one_letter_code
_entity_poly.pdbx_strand_id
1 'polypeptide(L)'
;MIRPLLVQTMIAGVLFVLTATAYAETVNSNADLANSKKTVAYIYSRPMVDALYRLAIEQDKKFGLQQNCKSQYGVEPYSIVVLQPIDFPDNKQHPIKGIWNFRYQIHRCGESKFYNALFIASGTGETPPTPRAYFPGTSNASPLLIKDTMVAALVRASSQSGLKDCKEIDVFDMRVTEDAHDVTEEGKTHRGVWNETWTFRLCGKMFDVPITFIPDATGGGTSFVIHSAKSTEAAAKP
;
A
#
# COMPACT_ATOMS: atom_id res chain seq x y z
N MET A 1 12.78 -77.35 48.19
CA MET A 1 12.87 -76.83 46.79
C MET A 1 12.02 -75.58 46.73
N ILE A 2 12.64 -74.44 46.82
CA ILE A 2 11.96 -73.14 46.84
C ILE A 2 12.27 -72.43 45.50
N ARG A 3 11.25 -72.19 44.70
CA ARG A 3 11.36 -71.40 43.41
C ARG A 3 11.29 -69.92 43.69
N PRO A 4 12.16 -69.08 43.15
CA PRO A 4 11.97 -67.59 43.25
C PRO A 4 11.00 -67.07 42.18
N LEU A 5 10.06 -66.24 42.61
CA LEU A 5 9.18 -65.44 41.78
C LEU A 5 9.98 -64.29 41.18
N LEU A 6 10.02 -64.20 39.85
CA LEU A 6 10.51 -63.01 39.12
C LEU A 6 9.42 -62.00 39.07
N VAL A 7 9.60 -60.85 39.74
CA VAL A 7 8.77 -59.68 39.62
C VAL A 7 9.28 -58.88 38.42
N GLN A 8 8.49 -58.86 37.38
CA GLN A 8 8.73 -58.05 36.18
C GLN A 8 8.13 -56.63 36.38
N THR A 9 8.98 -55.67 36.67
CA THR A 9 8.59 -54.26 36.74
C THR A 9 8.44 -53.68 35.33
N MET A 10 7.21 -53.44 34.90
CA MET A 10 6.90 -52.66 33.70
C MET A 10 7.15 -51.18 34.00
N ILE A 11 8.16 -50.58 33.38
CA ILE A 11 8.36 -49.15 33.35
C ILE A 11 7.48 -48.62 32.20
N ALA A 12 6.32 -48.04 32.54
CA ALA A 12 5.51 -47.29 31.59
C ALA A 12 6.21 -45.98 31.29
N GLY A 13 6.89 -45.93 30.15
CA GLY A 13 7.44 -44.68 29.61
C GLY A 13 6.31 -43.78 29.16
N VAL A 14 6.05 -42.71 29.92
CA VAL A 14 5.14 -41.63 29.49
C VAL A 14 5.88 -40.81 28.46
N LEU A 15 5.50 -41.01 27.18
CA LEU A 15 5.97 -40.20 26.07
C LEU A 15 5.26 -38.81 26.16
N PHE A 16 5.95 -37.80 26.68
CA PHE A 16 5.50 -36.42 26.58
C PHE A 16 5.65 -35.96 25.11
N VAL A 17 4.56 -36.03 24.38
CA VAL A 17 4.46 -35.35 23.07
C VAL A 17 4.35 -33.86 23.37
N LEU A 18 5.47 -33.14 23.30
CA LEU A 18 5.48 -31.68 23.27
C LEU A 18 4.85 -31.26 21.92
N THR A 19 3.55 -30.99 21.92
CA THR A 19 2.91 -30.29 20.83
C THR A 19 3.40 -28.83 20.89
N ALA A 20 4.40 -28.50 20.06
CA ALA A 20 4.76 -27.13 19.79
C ALA A 20 3.55 -26.48 19.09
N THR A 21 2.74 -25.74 19.84
CA THR A 21 1.74 -24.86 19.25
C THR A 21 2.48 -23.76 18.53
N ALA A 22 2.51 -23.85 17.20
CA ALA A 22 3.00 -22.76 16.36
C ALA A 22 2.08 -21.56 16.60
N TYR A 23 2.56 -20.53 17.28
CA TYR A 23 1.85 -19.27 17.42
C TYR A 23 1.90 -18.55 16.07
N ALA A 24 0.73 -18.15 15.59
CA ALA A 24 0.65 -17.30 14.43
C ALA A 24 1.21 -15.90 14.77
N GLU A 25 2.13 -15.43 13.95
CA GLU A 25 2.64 -14.07 14.07
C GLU A 25 1.60 -13.12 13.49
N THR A 26 1.00 -12.27 14.32
CA THR A 26 0.00 -11.28 13.91
C THR A 26 0.55 -9.88 14.09
N VAL A 27 0.64 -9.15 12.98
CA VAL A 27 1.10 -7.76 12.91
C VAL A 27 -0.10 -6.86 12.72
N ASN A 28 -0.41 -6.03 13.72
CA ASN A 28 -1.61 -5.17 13.74
C ASN A 28 -1.34 -3.73 13.27
N SER A 29 -0.09 -3.31 13.31
CA SER A 29 0.30 -1.94 12.99
C SER A 29 1.71 -1.88 12.39
N ASN A 30 2.14 -0.70 11.97
CA ASN A 30 3.52 -0.49 11.51
C ASN A 30 4.55 -0.68 12.64
N ALA A 31 4.17 -0.37 13.89
CA ALA A 31 5.04 -0.60 15.05
C ALA A 31 5.21 -2.11 15.31
N ASP A 32 4.13 -2.88 15.22
CA ASP A 32 4.18 -4.34 15.32
C ASP A 32 5.01 -4.94 14.18
N LEU A 33 4.84 -4.41 12.96
CA LEU A 33 5.64 -4.83 11.81
C LEU A 33 7.14 -4.64 12.07
N ALA A 34 7.55 -3.50 12.62
CA ALA A 34 8.95 -3.23 12.92
C ALA A 34 9.56 -4.23 13.92
N ASN A 35 8.74 -4.82 14.78
CA ASN A 35 9.14 -5.82 15.77
C ASN A 35 9.07 -7.26 15.23
N SER A 36 8.39 -7.50 14.11
CA SER A 36 8.21 -8.83 13.52
C SER A 36 9.31 -9.14 12.49
N LYS A 37 10.41 -9.73 12.96
CA LYS A 37 11.56 -10.06 12.10
C LYS A 37 11.20 -10.93 10.90
N LYS A 38 10.35 -11.93 11.10
CA LYS A 38 9.92 -12.86 10.05
C LYS A 38 9.13 -12.12 8.97
N THR A 39 8.13 -11.34 9.36
CA THR A 39 7.27 -10.58 8.43
C THR A 39 8.06 -9.52 7.67
N VAL A 40 8.96 -8.79 8.35
CA VAL A 40 9.86 -7.83 7.71
C VAL A 40 10.75 -8.52 6.68
N ALA A 41 11.44 -9.62 7.06
CA ALA A 41 12.30 -10.36 6.14
C ALA A 41 11.53 -10.88 4.92
N TYR A 42 10.29 -11.31 5.10
CA TYR A 42 9.42 -11.74 4.00
C TYR A 42 9.05 -10.59 3.07
N ILE A 43 8.56 -9.49 3.62
CA ILE A 43 8.07 -8.34 2.83
C ILE A 43 9.20 -7.71 1.99
N TYR A 44 10.42 -7.67 2.53
CA TYR A 44 11.59 -7.15 1.82
C TYR A 44 12.40 -8.25 1.08
N SER A 45 11.85 -9.44 0.99
CA SER A 45 12.52 -10.53 0.28
C SER A 45 12.63 -10.28 -1.23
N ARG A 46 13.62 -10.87 -1.85
CA ARG A 46 13.85 -10.73 -3.29
C ARG A 46 12.62 -11.05 -4.14
N PRO A 47 11.84 -12.13 -3.87
CA PRO A 47 10.61 -12.41 -4.62
C PRO A 47 9.57 -11.30 -4.52
N MET A 48 9.44 -10.65 -3.36
CA MET A 48 8.49 -9.54 -3.17
C MET A 48 8.95 -8.29 -3.95
N VAL A 49 10.24 -7.93 -3.85
CA VAL A 49 10.80 -6.80 -4.61
C VAL A 49 10.70 -7.04 -6.11
N ASP A 50 10.96 -8.26 -6.60
CA ASP A 50 10.79 -8.62 -8.00
C ASP A 50 9.32 -8.54 -8.46
N ALA A 51 8.37 -8.81 -7.57
CA ALA A 51 6.94 -8.62 -7.85
C ALA A 51 6.56 -7.14 -7.99
N LEU A 52 7.11 -6.27 -7.13
CA LEU A 52 6.94 -4.81 -7.24
C LEU A 52 7.54 -4.28 -8.55
N TYR A 53 8.72 -4.77 -8.93
CA TYR A 53 9.36 -4.42 -10.19
C TYR A 53 8.48 -4.73 -11.40
N ARG A 54 7.94 -5.96 -11.48
CA ARG A 54 7.04 -6.35 -12.58
C ARG A 54 5.79 -5.48 -12.61
N LEU A 55 5.19 -5.23 -11.45
CA LEU A 55 4.01 -4.38 -11.35
C LEU A 55 4.28 -2.95 -11.82
N ALA A 56 5.46 -2.39 -11.48
CA ALA A 56 5.84 -1.05 -11.92
C ALA A 56 5.98 -0.97 -13.45
N ILE A 57 6.62 -1.97 -14.07
CA ILE A 57 6.75 -2.04 -15.54
C ILE A 57 5.37 -2.10 -16.22
N GLU A 58 4.44 -2.89 -15.66
CA GLU A 58 3.06 -2.95 -16.16
C GLU A 58 2.34 -1.61 -16.05
N GLN A 59 2.52 -0.89 -14.94
CA GLN A 59 1.95 0.43 -14.77
C GLN A 59 2.57 1.47 -15.70
N ASP A 60 3.89 1.48 -15.85
CA ASP A 60 4.57 2.35 -16.80
C ASP A 60 4.07 2.14 -18.24
N LYS A 61 3.93 0.87 -18.63
CA LYS A 61 3.36 0.52 -19.93
C LYS A 61 1.91 1.02 -20.08
N LYS A 62 1.08 0.82 -19.04
CA LYS A 62 -0.31 1.33 -19.02
C LYS A 62 -0.35 2.85 -19.19
N PHE A 63 0.55 3.57 -18.54
CA PHE A 63 0.62 5.03 -18.62
C PHE A 63 1.40 5.56 -19.83
N GLY A 64 1.96 4.69 -20.65
CA GLY A 64 2.77 5.08 -21.81
C GLY A 64 4.09 5.75 -21.41
N LEU A 65 4.57 5.48 -20.18
CA LEU A 65 5.79 6.06 -19.66
C LEU A 65 7.02 5.26 -20.11
N GLN A 66 8.13 5.97 -20.35
CA GLN A 66 9.45 5.38 -20.55
C GLN A 66 9.54 4.29 -21.64
N GLN A 67 8.70 4.39 -22.67
CA GLN A 67 8.67 3.41 -23.78
C GLN A 67 10.04 3.25 -24.47
N ASN A 68 10.84 4.31 -24.50
CA ASN A 68 12.16 4.32 -25.11
C ASN A 68 13.30 4.09 -24.11
N CYS A 69 12.99 3.86 -22.83
CA CYS A 69 14.00 3.62 -21.81
C CYS A 69 14.60 2.22 -21.99
N LYS A 70 15.88 2.17 -22.34
CA LYS A 70 16.66 0.93 -22.45
C LYS A 70 17.51 0.64 -21.22
N SER A 71 17.53 1.56 -20.25
CA SER A 71 18.27 1.43 -19.00
C SER A 71 17.61 0.45 -18.07
N GLN A 72 18.41 -0.12 -17.18
CA GLN A 72 17.90 -0.98 -16.13
C GLN A 72 17.04 -0.16 -15.16
N TYR A 73 15.90 -0.71 -14.79
CA TYR A 73 15.03 -0.13 -13.77
C TYR A 73 15.55 -0.49 -12.37
N GLY A 74 15.55 0.49 -11.48
CA GLY A 74 15.73 0.27 -10.05
C GLY A 74 14.40 0.33 -9.31
N VAL A 75 14.21 -0.52 -8.32
CA VAL A 75 13.07 -0.47 -7.39
C VAL A 75 13.60 -0.27 -5.99
N GLU A 76 13.14 0.80 -5.34
CA GLU A 76 13.49 1.13 -3.98
C GLU A 76 12.23 1.06 -3.10
N PRO A 77 12.18 0.16 -2.11
CA PRO A 77 11.16 0.15 -1.08
C PRO A 77 11.15 1.46 -0.30
N TYR A 78 9.97 2.06 -0.09
CA TYR A 78 9.86 3.34 0.59
C TYR A 78 9.13 3.23 1.93
N SER A 79 7.88 2.76 1.93
CA SER A 79 7.10 2.61 3.16
C SER A 79 6.04 1.52 3.04
N ILE A 80 5.65 0.99 4.20
CA ILE A 80 4.60 -0.02 4.31
C ILE A 80 3.57 0.49 5.30
N VAL A 81 2.30 0.29 4.96
CA VAL A 81 1.16 0.57 5.85
C VAL A 81 0.34 -0.70 6.00
N VAL A 82 0.24 -1.21 7.22
CA VAL A 82 -0.61 -2.36 7.55
C VAL A 82 -2.05 -1.85 7.65
N LEU A 83 -2.91 -2.35 6.76
CA LEU A 83 -4.34 -1.99 6.68
C LEU A 83 -5.24 -3.00 7.41
N GLN A 84 -4.83 -4.27 7.40
CA GLN A 84 -5.43 -5.33 8.21
C GLN A 84 -4.32 -6.20 8.80
N PRO A 85 -4.49 -6.71 10.01
CA PRO A 85 -3.48 -7.52 10.69
C PRO A 85 -2.92 -8.62 9.80
N ILE A 86 -1.58 -8.71 9.77
CA ILE A 86 -0.88 -9.75 9.02
C ILE A 86 -0.71 -10.95 9.94
N ASP A 87 -1.28 -12.08 9.54
CA ASP A 87 -1.13 -13.36 10.22
C ASP A 87 -0.16 -14.23 9.43
N PHE A 88 1.03 -14.49 10.01
CA PHE A 88 2.11 -15.24 9.39
C PHE A 88 2.64 -16.32 10.33
N PRO A 89 2.01 -17.50 10.38
CA PRO A 89 2.44 -18.61 11.22
C PRO A 89 3.84 -19.09 10.89
N ASP A 90 4.60 -19.53 11.92
CA ASP A 90 6.00 -19.97 11.78
C ASP A 90 6.18 -21.14 10.81
N ASN A 91 5.20 -22.02 10.75
CA ASN A 91 5.21 -23.20 9.89
C ASN A 91 4.74 -22.93 8.46
N LYS A 92 4.46 -21.66 8.09
CA LYS A 92 4.03 -21.27 6.76
C LYS A 92 5.13 -20.51 5.99
N GLN A 93 5.14 -20.67 4.67
CA GLN A 93 6.07 -19.96 3.78
C GLN A 93 5.56 -18.57 3.42
N HIS A 94 4.24 -18.35 3.50
CA HIS A 94 3.58 -17.09 3.17
C HIS A 94 2.55 -16.73 4.24
N PRO A 95 2.23 -15.42 4.41
CA PRO A 95 1.12 -14.99 5.27
C PRO A 95 -0.20 -15.61 4.83
N ILE A 96 -1.01 -16.02 5.81
CA ILE A 96 -2.34 -16.62 5.56
C ILE A 96 -3.47 -15.59 5.57
N LYS A 97 -3.24 -14.42 6.17
CA LYS A 97 -4.20 -13.32 6.27
C LYS A 97 -3.45 -11.99 6.35
N GLY A 98 -4.12 -10.92 5.97
CA GLY A 98 -3.64 -9.55 6.10
C GLY A 98 -3.77 -8.74 4.83
N ILE A 99 -3.79 -7.42 5.02
CA ILE A 99 -3.77 -6.45 3.92
C ILE A 99 -2.74 -5.38 4.26
N TRP A 100 -1.84 -5.09 3.35
CA TRP A 100 -0.89 -4.01 3.50
C TRP A 100 -0.67 -3.29 2.17
N ASN A 101 -0.39 -2.00 2.26
CA ASN A 101 0.03 -1.17 1.14
C ASN A 101 1.56 -1.02 1.20
N PHE A 102 2.22 -1.29 0.10
CA PHE A 102 3.65 -1.12 -0.06
C PHE A 102 3.91 0.03 -1.05
N ARG A 103 4.37 1.18 -0.55
CA ARG A 103 4.84 2.27 -1.38
C ARG A 103 6.30 2.02 -1.76
N TYR A 104 6.61 2.18 -3.02
CA TYR A 104 7.96 2.00 -3.55
C TYR A 104 8.24 3.02 -4.65
N GLN A 105 9.50 3.34 -4.82
CA GLN A 105 9.96 4.24 -5.87
C GLN A 105 10.60 3.43 -6.98
N ILE A 106 10.27 3.75 -8.22
CA ILE A 106 10.93 3.20 -9.39
C ILE A 106 11.83 4.26 -10.00
N HIS A 107 13.06 3.87 -10.32
CA HIS A 107 14.04 4.71 -10.97
C HIS A 107 14.31 4.18 -12.37
N ARG A 108 14.23 5.03 -13.37
CA ARG A 108 14.46 4.68 -14.77
C ARG A 108 14.85 5.89 -15.60
N CYS A 109 15.86 5.74 -16.44
CA CYS A 109 16.29 6.79 -17.37
C CYS A 109 16.38 8.20 -16.77
N GLY A 110 16.87 8.31 -15.54
CA GLY A 110 17.01 9.58 -14.82
C GLY A 110 15.73 10.13 -14.19
N GLU A 111 14.62 9.40 -14.27
CA GLU A 111 13.35 9.76 -13.65
C GLU A 111 13.00 8.81 -12.52
N SER A 112 12.21 9.34 -11.58
CA SER A 112 11.68 8.57 -10.46
C SER A 112 10.19 8.78 -10.34
N LYS A 113 9.46 7.70 -10.00
CA LYS A 113 8.02 7.76 -9.73
C LYS A 113 7.68 6.86 -8.55
N PHE A 114 6.78 7.34 -7.70
CA PHE A 114 6.19 6.53 -6.64
C PHE A 114 5.03 5.71 -7.18
N TYR A 115 5.04 4.44 -6.84
CA TYR A 115 3.93 3.53 -7.00
C TYR A 115 3.53 2.92 -5.66
N ASN A 116 2.31 2.42 -5.61
CA ASN A 116 1.78 1.70 -4.46
C ASN A 116 1.28 0.33 -4.92
N ALA A 117 1.55 -0.68 -4.13
CA ALA A 117 1.08 -2.04 -4.33
C ALA A 117 0.25 -2.49 -3.13
N LEU A 118 -0.98 -2.90 -3.37
CA LEU A 118 -1.82 -3.51 -2.36
C LEU A 118 -1.61 -5.02 -2.38
N PHE A 119 -1.17 -5.57 -1.24
CA PHE A 119 -1.07 -7.00 -1.01
C PHE A 119 -2.24 -7.48 -0.17
N ILE A 120 -2.83 -8.57 -0.58
CA ILE A 120 -3.91 -9.24 0.14
C ILE A 120 -3.50 -10.69 0.34
N ALA A 121 -3.19 -11.04 1.58
CA ALA A 121 -2.95 -12.42 1.96
C ALA A 121 -4.29 -13.06 2.34
N SER A 122 -4.59 -14.20 1.72
CA SER A 122 -5.76 -15.00 2.03
C SER A 122 -5.50 -16.45 1.63
N GLY A 123 -5.78 -17.38 2.51
CA GLY A 123 -5.67 -18.80 2.17
C GLY A 123 -4.77 -19.60 3.10
N THR A 124 -4.08 -20.59 2.55
CA THR A 124 -3.35 -21.59 3.33
C THR A 124 -1.88 -21.24 3.60
N GLY A 125 -1.37 -20.16 2.99
CA GLY A 125 0.05 -19.79 3.06
C GLY A 125 0.99 -20.64 2.19
N GLU A 126 0.43 -21.35 1.20
CA GLU A 126 1.20 -22.14 0.22
C GLU A 126 1.61 -21.31 -1.00
N THR A 127 0.87 -20.24 -1.29
CA THR A 127 1.15 -19.34 -2.40
C THR A 127 1.38 -17.90 -1.90
N PRO A 128 2.32 -17.16 -2.53
CA PRO A 128 2.57 -15.78 -2.13
C PRO A 128 1.37 -14.88 -2.48
N PRO A 129 1.10 -13.86 -1.66
CA PRO A 129 0.17 -12.80 -2.00
C PRO A 129 0.58 -12.10 -3.30
N THR A 130 -0.36 -11.97 -4.22
CA THR A 130 -0.12 -11.26 -5.49
C THR A 130 -0.35 -9.76 -5.30
N PRO A 131 0.63 -8.89 -5.63
CA PRO A 131 0.43 -7.46 -5.55
C PRO A 131 -0.55 -6.97 -6.61
N ARG A 132 -1.36 -6.00 -6.24
CA ARG A 132 -2.24 -5.27 -7.16
C ARG A 132 -1.83 -3.81 -7.18
N ALA A 133 -1.83 -3.21 -8.36
CA ALA A 133 -1.62 -1.78 -8.47
C ALA A 133 -2.64 -1.01 -7.62
N TYR A 134 -2.14 -0.07 -6.83
CA TYR A 134 -2.94 0.89 -6.11
C TYR A 134 -2.70 2.29 -6.70
N PHE A 135 -3.32 3.32 -6.15
CA PHE A 135 -3.18 4.68 -6.69
C PHE A 135 -1.71 5.12 -6.68
N PRO A 136 -1.16 5.58 -7.82
CA PRO A 136 0.24 5.97 -7.90
C PRO A 136 0.51 7.28 -7.16
N GLY A 137 1.78 7.49 -6.79
CA GLY A 137 2.22 8.71 -6.12
C GLY A 137 2.20 8.64 -4.59
N THR A 138 2.12 9.79 -3.97
CA THR A 138 2.13 9.96 -2.51
C THR A 138 0.83 10.59 -2.04
N SER A 139 0.24 10.07 -0.97
CA SER A 139 -0.92 10.65 -0.31
C SER A 139 -0.82 10.42 1.19
N ASN A 140 -1.25 11.39 1.99
CA ASN A 140 -1.42 11.28 3.43
C ASN A 140 -2.85 10.82 3.80
N ALA A 141 -3.77 10.81 2.84
CA ALA A 141 -5.13 10.34 3.05
C ALA A 141 -5.16 8.82 3.26
N SER A 142 -5.98 8.37 4.23
CA SER A 142 -6.23 6.95 4.44
C SER A 142 -6.95 6.34 3.22
N PRO A 143 -6.90 5.01 3.04
CA PRO A 143 -7.60 4.36 1.93
C PRO A 143 -9.10 4.67 1.88
N LEU A 144 -9.76 4.82 3.03
CA LEU A 144 -11.16 5.20 3.09
C LEU A 144 -11.37 6.64 2.62
N LEU A 145 -10.56 7.57 3.13
CA LEU A 145 -10.60 8.98 2.74
C LEU A 145 -10.29 9.16 1.24
N ILE A 146 -9.32 8.42 0.69
CA ILE A 146 -9.06 8.40 -0.75
C ILE A 146 -10.31 7.97 -1.52
N LYS A 147 -10.97 6.90 -1.09
CA LYS A 147 -12.19 6.41 -1.74
C LYS A 147 -13.30 7.46 -1.74
N ASP A 148 -13.53 8.12 -0.59
CA ASP A 148 -14.60 9.11 -0.44
C ASP A 148 -14.30 10.38 -1.25
N THR A 149 -13.05 10.82 -1.30
CA THR A 149 -12.61 12.00 -2.04
C THR A 149 -12.56 11.77 -3.55
N MET A 150 -12.25 10.54 -3.98
CA MET A 150 -12.00 10.17 -5.38
C MET A 150 -13.15 10.55 -6.30
N VAL A 151 -14.39 10.25 -5.90
CA VAL A 151 -15.57 10.53 -6.72
C VAL A 151 -15.72 12.03 -6.93
N ALA A 152 -15.58 12.83 -5.89
CA ALA A 152 -15.71 14.28 -5.96
C ALA A 152 -14.59 14.92 -6.81
N ALA A 153 -13.34 14.46 -6.63
CA ALA A 153 -12.19 14.92 -7.41
C ALA A 153 -12.34 14.57 -8.90
N LEU A 154 -12.81 13.36 -9.21
CA LEU A 154 -13.06 12.92 -10.58
C LEU A 154 -14.19 13.73 -11.25
N VAL A 155 -15.28 13.97 -10.54
CA VAL A 155 -16.39 14.80 -11.03
C VAL A 155 -15.87 16.22 -11.34
N ARG A 156 -15.02 16.77 -10.48
CA ARG A 156 -14.41 18.09 -10.69
C ARG A 156 -13.53 18.10 -11.94
N ALA A 157 -12.63 17.12 -12.09
CA ALA A 157 -11.78 17.01 -13.28
C ALA A 157 -12.62 16.86 -14.56
N SER A 158 -13.61 15.98 -14.56
CA SER A 158 -14.46 15.71 -15.72
C SER A 158 -15.29 16.92 -16.12
N SER A 159 -15.92 17.60 -15.16
CA SER A 159 -16.78 18.77 -15.43
C SER A 159 -16.01 19.96 -15.99
N GLN A 160 -14.73 20.12 -15.60
CA GLN A 160 -13.88 21.23 -16.05
C GLN A 160 -13.00 20.87 -17.26
N SER A 161 -12.95 19.61 -17.64
CA SER A 161 -12.17 19.15 -18.79
C SER A 161 -12.71 19.61 -20.14
N GLY A 162 -14.01 19.89 -20.22
CA GLY A 162 -14.71 20.16 -21.49
C GLY A 162 -14.79 18.93 -22.41
N LEU A 163 -14.32 17.77 -21.97
CA LEU A 163 -14.33 16.53 -22.76
C LEU A 163 -15.71 15.89 -22.68
N LYS A 164 -16.34 15.71 -23.83
CA LYS A 164 -17.60 14.99 -23.95
C LYS A 164 -17.31 13.51 -24.18
N ASP A 165 -18.11 12.65 -23.55
CA ASP A 165 -18.10 11.19 -23.74
C ASP A 165 -16.74 10.51 -23.45
N CYS A 166 -15.89 11.10 -22.63
CA CYS A 166 -14.63 10.51 -22.22
C CYS A 166 -14.85 9.30 -21.31
N LYS A 167 -14.44 8.12 -21.79
CA LYS A 167 -14.54 6.84 -21.05
C LYS A 167 -13.20 6.37 -20.48
N GLU A 168 -12.10 6.90 -20.99
CA GLU A 168 -10.75 6.55 -20.52
C GLU A 168 -10.36 7.49 -19.39
N ILE A 169 -10.40 6.96 -18.17
CA ILE A 169 -10.15 7.71 -16.94
C ILE A 169 -9.14 6.92 -16.10
N ASP A 170 -8.00 7.54 -15.83
CA ASP A 170 -6.98 7.01 -14.95
C ASP A 170 -6.61 8.02 -13.87
N VAL A 171 -6.35 7.53 -12.66
CA VAL A 171 -5.58 8.28 -11.67
C VAL A 171 -4.11 8.13 -12.06
N PHE A 172 -3.50 9.21 -12.51
CA PHE A 172 -2.14 9.20 -13.03
C PHE A 172 -1.10 9.41 -11.93
N ASP A 173 -1.40 10.29 -10.98
CA ASP A 173 -0.52 10.60 -9.85
C ASP A 173 -1.27 11.23 -8.68
N MET A 174 -0.74 11.06 -7.47
CA MET A 174 -1.16 11.79 -6.28
C MET A 174 0.09 12.38 -5.63
N ARG A 175 0.05 13.65 -5.25
CA ARG A 175 1.17 14.31 -4.59
C ARG A 175 0.72 15.11 -3.40
N VAL A 176 1.38 14.90 -2.26
CA VAL A 176 1.32 15.84 -1.15
C VAL A 176 2.03 17.12 -1.62
N THR A 177 1.33 18.22 -1.66
CA THR A 177 1.85 19.52 -2.11
C THR A 177 2.16 20.45 -0.95
N GLU A 178 1.57 20.17 0.21
CA GLU A 178 1.87 20.85 1.45
C GLU A 178 1.64 19.89 2.62
N ASP A 179 2.66 19.78 3.47
CA ASP A 179 2.60 18.91 4.64
C ASP A 179 1.62 19.43 5.70
N ALA A 180 1.26 18.58 6.65
CA ALA A 180 0.32 18.92 7.71
C ALA A 180 0.79 20.13 8.54
N HIS A 181 -0.05 21.16 8.64
CA HIS A 181 0.20 22.39 9.37
C HIS A 181 -1.11 22.93 9.98
N ASP A 182 -0.99 23.88 10.90
CA ASP A 182 -2.15 24.51 11.51
C ASP A 182 -2.58 25.75 10.70
N VAL A 183 -3.89 25.85 10.41
CA VAL A 183 -4.49 26.98 9.69
C VAL A 183 -5.49 27.70 10.60
N THR A 184 -5.38 29.03 10.73
CA THR A 184 -6.35 29.82 11.49
C THR A 184 -7.16 30.70 10.54
N GLU A 185 -8.46 30.46 10.48
CA GLU A 185 -9.42 31.23 9.71
C GLU A 185 -10.55 31.70 10.64
N GLU A 186 -10.91 32.98 10.54
CA GLU A 186 -12.00 33.60 11.32
C GLU A 186 -11.92 33.32 12.83
N GLY A 187 -10.70 33.25 13.39
CA GLY A 187 -10.45 32.97 14.82
C GLY A 187 -10.59 31.49 15.23
N LYS A 188 -10.84 30.58 14.28
CA LYS A 188 -10.88 29.15 14.50
C LYS A 188 -9.61 28.51 13.95
N THR A 189 -8.90 27.73 14.77
CA THR A 189 -7.71 27.00 14.36
C THR A 189 -8.07 25.57 13.96
N HIS A 190 -7.75 25.20 12.72
CA HIS A 190 -7.78 23.86 12.19
C HIS A 190 -6.37 23.28 12.26
N ARG A 191 -6.20 22.16 12.94
CA ARG A 191 -4.89 21.53 13.14
C ARG A 191 -4.63 20.44 12.12
N GLY A 192 -3.38 20.38 11.66
CA GLY A 192 -2.92 19.30 10.80
C GLY A 192 -3.57 19.32 9.40
N VAL A 193 -3.96 20.49 8.90
CA VAL A 193 -4.44 20.67 7.52
C VAL A 193 -3.32 20.36 6.56
N TRP A 194 -3.60 19.60 5.48
CA TRP A 194 -2.62 19.37 4.43
C TRP A 194 -3.23 19.51 3.05
N ASN A 195 -2.38 19.73 2.05
CA ASN A 195 -2.81 19.85 0.67
C ASN A 195 -2.22 18.74 -0.20
N GLU A 196 -3.03 18.26 -1.12
CA GLU A 196 -2.60 17.32 -2.17
C GLU A 196 -3.03 17.83 -3.54
N THR A 197 -2.34 17.38 -4.57
CA THR A 197 -2.78 17.51 -5.95
C THR A 197 -2.91 16.12 -6.56
N TRP A 198 -4.10 15.79 -7.02
CA TRP A 198 -4.38 14.54 -7.72
C TRP A 198 -4.48 14.78 -9.21
N THR A 199 -3.63 14.10 -9.97
CA THR A 199 -3.59 14.20 -11.42
C THR A 199 -4.40 13.08 -12.03
N PHE A 200 -5.41 13.47 -12.81
CA PHE A 200 -6.22 12.55 -13.60
C PHE A 200 -5.81 12.61 -15.07
N ARG A 201 -5.78 11.46 -15.74
CA ARG A 201 -5.69 11.38 -17.19
C ARG A 201 -7.06 11.05 -17.74
N LEU A 202 -7.64 11.99 -18.49
CA LEU A 202 -8.96 11.87 -19.12
C LEU A 202 -8.77 11.89 -20.63
N CYS A 203 -9.02 10.76 -21.30
CA CYS A 203 -8.84 10.65 -22.76
C CYS A 203 -7.49 11.21 -23.24
N GLY A 204 -6.42 10.85 -22.56
CA GLY A 204 -5.04 11.25 -22.89
C GLY A 204 -4.62 12.64 -22.37
N LYS A 205 -5.55 13.49 -21.89
CA LYS A 205 -5.24 14.81 -21.34
C LYS A 205 -5.11 14.76 -19.81
N MET A 206 -4.17 15.55 -19.27
CA MET A 206 -3.90 15.62 -17.83
C MET A 206 -4.64 16.77 -17.17
N PHE A 207 -5.20 16.52 -15.98
CA PHE A 207 -5.91 17.49 -15.16
C PHE A 207 -5.47 17.35 -13.71
N ASP A 208 -4.89 18.41 -13.17
CA ASP A 208 -4.53 18.52 -11.77
C ASP A 208 -5.72 19.04 -10.96
N VAL A 209 -6.09 18.32 -9.92
CA VAL A 209 -7.15 18.68 -8.99
C VAL A 209 -6.52 18.92 -7.62
N PRO A 210 -6.36 20.18 -7.19
CA PRO A 210 -5.90 20.47 -5.84
C PRO A 210 -6.99 20.16 -4.81
N ILE A 211 -6.58 19.62 -3.67
CA ILE A 211 -7.47 19.16 -2.58
C ILE A 211 -6.87 19.62 -1.27
N THR A 212 -7.67 20.26 -0.43
CA THR A 212 -7.33 20.57 0.96
C THR A 212 -8.04 19.59 1.88
N PHE A 213 -7.30 18.92 2.75
CA PHE A 213 -7.83 18.02 3.77
C PHE A 213 -7.77 18.69 5.14
N ILE A 214 -8.87 18.65 5.87
CA ILE A 214 -9.06 19.33 7.14
C ILE A 214 -9.50 18.30 8.17
N PRO A 215 -8.59 17.84 9.07
CA PRO A 215 -8.94 16.94 10.15
C PRO A 215 -9.95 17.57 11.11
N ASP A 216 -10.88 16.76 11.60
CA ASP A 216 -11.82 17.20 12.64
C ASP A 216 -11.09 17.41 13.96
N ALA A 217 -11.48 18.43 14.70
CA ALA A 217 -10.86 18.77 16.00
C ALA A 217 -10.95 17.62 17.04
N THR A 218 -11.92 16.73 16.87
CA THR A 218 -12.14 15.57 17.76
C THR A 218 -11.39 14.31 17.32
N GLY A 219 -10.67 14.35 16.18
CA GLY A 219 -9.98 13.19 15.63
C GLY A 219 -10.92 12.13 15.02
N GLY A 220 -12.22 12.43 14.87
CA GLY A 220 -13.24 11.49 14.40
C GLY A 220 -13.32 11.35 12.88
N GLY A 221 -12.72 12.27 12.12
CA GLY A 221 -12.78 12.27 10.67
C GLY A 221 -11.86 13.30 10.03
N THR A 222 -12.00 13.42 8.71
CA THR A 222 -11.30 14.44 7.90
C THR A 222 -12.24 14.91 6.81
N SER A 223 -12.53 16.20 6.81
CA SER A 223 -13.26 16.88 5.73
C SER A 223 -12.29 17.18 4.59
N PHE A 224 -12.82 17.44 3.38
CA PHE A 224 -12.00 17.86 2.25
C PHE A 224 -12.69 18.92 1.40
N VAL A 225 -11.87 19.77 0.79
CA VAL A 225 -12.29 20.79 -0.17
C VAL A 225 -11.64 20.51 -1.51
N ILE A 226 -12.44 20.33 -2.55
CA ILE A 226 -11.98 20.16 -3.93
C ILE A 226 -11.92 21.51 -4.62
N HIS A 227 -10.73 21.91 -5.03
CA HIS A 227 -10.54 23.17 -5.77
C HIS A 227 -10.75 22.98 -7.27
N SER A 228 -10.64 24.09 -8.04
CA SER A 228 -10.78 24.05 -9.48
C SER A 228 -9.66 23.24 -10.12
N ALA A 229 -10.04 22.32 -11.00
CA ALA A 229 -9.09 21.53 -11.78
C ALA A 229 -8.39 22.44 -12.83
N LYS A 230 -7.12 22.13 -13.08
CA LYS A 230 -6.30 22.83 -14.09
C LYS A 230 -5.85 21.80 -15.11
N SER A 231 -6.02 22.12 -16.41
CA SER A 231 -5.38 21.35 -17.46
C SER A 231 -3.87 21.54 -17.34
N THR A 232 -3.14 20.43 -17.25
CA THR A 232 -1.70 20.44 -17.36
C THR A 232 -1.38 19.85 -18.73
N GLU A 233 -0.68 20.61 -19.57
CA GLU A 233 -0.10 20.01 -20.77
C GLU A 233 0.77 18.86 -20.32
N ALA A 234 0.45 17.63 -20.79
CA ALA A 234 1.39 16.55 -20.67
C ALA A 234 2.71 17.08 -21.21
N ALA A 235 3.74 17.15 -20.37
CA ALA A 235 5.05 17.55 -20.84
C ALA A 235 5.38 16.65 -22.03
N ALA A 236 5.19 17.19 -23.23
CA ALA A 236 5.57 16.55 -24.47
C ALA A 236 7.09 16.38 -24.35
N LYS A 237 7.52 15.17 -24.00
CA LYS A 237 8.93 14.85 -24.01
C LYS A 237 9.41 14.73 -25.43
N PRO A 238 10.55 15.40 -25.70
CA PRO A 238 11.22 15.26 -27.00
C PRO A 238 11.66 13.82 -27.28
#